data_40828727f3ba74651de029dc0fb7cbd6
#
_entry.id   40828727f3ba74651de029dc0fb7cbd6
#
_cell.length_a   1.000
_cell.length_b   1.000
_cell.length_c   1.000
_cell.angle_alpha   90.00
_cell.angle_beta   90.00
_cell.angle_gamma   90.00
#
_symmetry.space_group_name_H-M   'P 1'
#
loop_
_entity.id
_entity.type
_entity.pdbx_description
1 polymer ?
#
loop_
_entity_poly.entity_id
_entity_poly.type
_entity_poly.pdbx_seq_one_letter_code
_entity_poly.pdbx_strand_id
1 'polypeptide(L)'
;MKSIVIIFPYFGKLPVQYKMWRESALRNPSVDFMFFTDADVEPAQNIIVHKMKFEDFRQYIQAVFDFPIVLDRPYKLCEYKQAYGYILRDYIKKYDFWGFGDLDLVYGDIRAFLNDYILTEKRFLLGWGHLTLIHNDEEANTYFMKQENGYQNYRDAFTTSKITFFDEFNHYGCSDKWRDCRTEDCWLEQPFDNVSKPKQSYHFNSLTRGWKQILFEHIGSKLYMLHFKDGKLEKKESLYAHFQHRSFMKDRVKDYNHFLITPGSIIDFPNHFTMLRLRFYSRKRDLITKYFQWKDRILWKAGKGHNR
;
A
#
# COMPACT_ATOMS: atom_id res chain seq x y z
N MET A 1 -1.36 -13.24 20.65
CA MET A 1 -1.11 -12.25 19.57
C MET A 1 -2.03 -12.56 18.42
N LYS A 2 -2.87 -11.61 18.00
CA LYS A 2 -3.78 -11.76 16.87
C LYS A 2 -3.00 -12.01 15.58
N SER A 3 -3.37 -13.01 14.80
CA SER A 3 -2.71 -13.36 13.54
C SER A 3 -3.17 -12.46 12.41
N ILE A 4 -2.22 -12.00 11.55
CA ILE A 4 -2.49 -11.09 10.44
C ILE A 4 -1.93 -11.68 9.15
N VAL A 5 -2.71 -11.59 8.05
CA VAL A 5 -2.23 -11.82 6.70
C VAL A 5 -2.57 -10.62 5.80
N ILE A 6 -1.60 -10.12 5.03
CA ILE A 6 -1.80 -9.10 4.01
C ILE A 6 -1.72 -9.78 2.64
N ILE A 7 -2.74 -9.59 1.81
CA ILE A 7 -2.96 -10.34 0.57
C ILE A 7 -2.57 -9.48 -0.63
N PHE A 8 -1.81 -10.07 -1.56
CA PHE A 8 -1.30 -9.44 -2.76
C PHE A 8 -1.61 -10.28 -4.00
N PRO A 9 -2.78 -10.18 -4.61
CA PRO A 9 -2.99 -10.64 -5.97
C PRO A 9 -2.25 -9.69 -6.91
N TYR A 10 -1.11 -10.14 -7.43
CA TYR A 10 -0.24 -9.32 -8.27
C TYR A 10 0.23 -10.12 -9.48
N PHE A 11 -0.04 -9.61 -10.69
CA PHE A 11 0.28 -10.30 -11.94
C PHE A 11 1.11 -9.40 -12.85
N GLY A 12 2.10 -10.01 -13.50
CA GLY A 12 3.05 -9.35 -14.38
C GLY A 12 4.34 -8.94 -13.69
N LYS A 13 5.03 -7.95 -14.25
CA LYS A 13 6.37 -7.55 -13.78
C LYS A 13 6.32 -6.84 -12.44
N LEU A 14 7.11 -7.32 -11.48
CA LEU A 14 7.27 -6.68 -10.17
C LEU A 14 7.78 -5.23 -10.30
N PRO A 15 7.28 -4.30 -9.45
CA PRO A 15 7.73 -2.92 -9.46
C PRO A 15 9.18 -2.82 -8.95
N VAL A 16 9.86 -1.73 -9.31
CA VAL A 16 11.26 -1.50 -8.88
C VAL A 16 11.41 -1.39 -7.36
N GLN A 17 10.32 -1.09 -6.65
CA GLN A 17 10.26 -1.01 -5.19
C GLN A 17 10.18 -2.37 -4.51
N TYR A 18 9.88 -3.45 -5.24
CA TYR A 18 9.61 -4.77 -4.68
C TYR A 18 10.72 -5.26 -3.74
N LYS A 19 11.99 -5.06 -4.10
CA LYS A 19 13.10 -5.48 -3.24
C LYS A 19 13.07 -4.75 -1.89
N MET A 20 12.85 -3.45 -1.88
CA MET A 20 12.72 -2.63 -0.66
C MET A 20 11.48 -3.02 0.14
N TRP A 21 10.36 -3.23 -0.54
CA TRP A 21 9.14 -3.77 0.06
C TRP A 21 9.43 -5.10 0.76
N ARG A 22 10.06 -6.04 0.05
CA ARG A 22 10.38 -7.38 0.55
C ARG A 22 11.27 -7.34 1.79
N GLU A 23 12.32 -6.55 1.76
CA GLU A 23 13.24 -6.39 2.89
C GLU A 23 12.54 -5.83 4.13
N SER A 24 11.62 -4.89 3.97
CA SER A 24 10.82 -4.35 5.08
C SER A 24 9.75 -5.34 5.57
N ALA A 25 9.13 -6.11 4.68
CA ALA A 25 8.17 -7.15 5.02
C ALA A 25 8.79 -8.28 5.84
N LEU A 26 9.99 -8.76 5.46
CA LEU A 26 10.74 -9.78 6.18
C LEU A 26 11.07 -9.40 7.63
N ARG A 27 11.13 -8.09 7.94
CA ARG A 27 11.36 -7.57 9.30
C ARG A 27 10.11 -7.49 10.16
N ASN A 28 8.99 -7.99 9.64
CA ASN A 28 7.71 -8.12 10.34
C ASN A 28 7.29 -9.60 10.43
N PRO A 29 8.06 -10.49 11.10
CA PRO A 29 7.87 -11.95 11.04
C PRO A 29 6.54 -12.43 11.67
N SER A 30 5.84 -11.59 12.38
CA SER A 30 4.51 -11.87 12.98
C SER A 30 3.34 -11.47 12.09
N VAL A 31 3.61 -11.00 10.87
CA VAL A 31 2.62 -10.67 9.84
C VAL A 31 2.96 -11.46 8.58
N ASP A 32 2.00 -12.24 8.09
CA ASP A 32 2.16 -12.98 6.83
C ASP A 32 1.79 -12.10 5.64
N PHE A 33 2.52 -12.28 4.53
CA PHE A 33 2.29 -11.62 3.26
C PHE A 33 2.00 -12.69 2.20
N MET A 34 0.75 -12.76 1.74
CA MET A 34 0.28 -13.84 0.88
C MET A 34 0.10 -13.35 -0.56
N PHE A 35 0.80 -13.97 -1.49
CA PHE A 35 0.73 -13.66 -2.91
C PHE A 35 -0.07 -14.69 -3.69
N PHE A 36 -0.87 -14.19 -4.65
CA PHE A 36 -1.42 -14.94 -5.76
C PHE A 36 -0.84 -14.31 -7.02
N THR A 37 0.07 -15.01 -7.73
CA THR A 37 0.92 -14.34 -8.71
C THR A 37 1.55 -15.26 -9.75
N ASP A 38 1.76 -14.74 -10.96
CA ASP A 38 2.64 -15.30 -11.99
C ASP A 38 4.06 -14.70 -11.92
N ALA A 39 4.24 -13.60 -11.18
CA ALA A 39 5.53 -12.94 -11.02
C ALA A 39 6.52 -13.76 -10.20
N ASP A 40 7.81 -13.46 -10.36
CA ASP A 40 8.89 -14.16 -9.67
C ASP A 40 9.07 -13.64 -8.24
N VAL A 41 8.14 -14.05 -7.37
CA VAL A 41 8.17 -13.79 -5.94
C VAL A 41 8.76 -15.01 -5.24
N GLU A 42 9.86 -14.82 -4.52
CA GLU A 42 10.50 -15.86 -3.71
C GLU A 42 9.78 -16.02 -2.36
N PRO A 43 9.36 -17.23 -1.97
CA PRO A 43 8.79 -17.49 -0.65
C PRO A 43 9.82 -17.23 0.46
N ALA A 44 9.30 -16.94 1.68
CA ALA A 44 10.11 -16.82 2.88
C ALA A 44 9.25 -17.21 4.10
N GLN A 45 9.81 -17.13 5.32
CA GLN A 45 9.10 -17.53 6.55
C GLN A 45 7.70 -16.91 6.66
N ASN A 46 7.57 -15.62 6.32
CA ASN A 46 6.33 -14.85 6.37
C ASN A 46 5.87 -14.35 4.99
N ILE A 47 6.43 -14.88 3.89
CA ILE A 47 6.00 -14.61 2.52
C ILE A 47 5.50 -15.90 1.89
N ILE A 48 4.19 -16.02 1.75
CA ILE A 48 3.49 -17.19 1.22
C ILE A 48 3.16 -16.91 -0.24
N VAL A 49 3.48 -17.85 -1.13
CA VAL A 49 3.30 -17.66 -2.58
C VAL A 49 2.44 -18.77 -3.16
N HIS A 50 1.30 -18.39 -3.70
CA HIS A 50 0.44 -19.23 -4.53
C HIS A 50 0.68 -18.87 -5.99
N LYS A 51 1.51 -19.69 -6.69
CA LYS A 51 1.77 -19.49 -8.11
C LYS A 51 0.55 -19.82 -8.94
N MET A 52 0.04 -18.86 -9.69
CA MET A 52 -1.06 -19.02 -10.63
C MET A 52 -1.05 -17.92 -11.68
N LYS A 53 -1.67 -18.16 -12.83
CA LYS A 53 -1.85 -17.15 -13.87
C LYS A 53 -3.00 -16.21 -13.52
N PHE A 54 -2.97 -15.01 -14.08
CA PHE A 54 -4.08 -14.04 -13.92
C PHE A 54 -5.44 -14.61 -14.35
N GLU A 55 -5.46 -15.37 -15.44
CA GLU A 55 -6.69 -15.98 -15.96
C GLU A 55 -7.28 -17.01 -14.97
N ASP A 56 -6.44 -17.84 -14.34
CA ASP A 56 -6.88 -18.83 -13.35
C ASP A 56 -7.44 -18.11 -12.10
N PHE A 57 -6.82 -17.02 -11.67
CA PHE A 57 -7.30 -16.21 -10.56
C PHE A 57 -8.62 -15.51 -10.90
N ARG A 58 -8.77 -15.00 -12.14
CA ARG A 58 -10.02 -14.44 -12.62
C ARG A 58 -11.16 -15.45 -12.59
N GLN A 59 -10.92 -16.68 -13.05
CA GLN A 59 -11.90 -17.77 -13.02
C GLN A 59 -12.25 -18.16 -11.58
N TYR A 60 -11.25 -18.19 -10.68
CA TYR A 60 -11.47 -18.43 -9.26
C TYR A 60 -12.41 -17.37 -8.65
N ILE A 61 -12.19 -16.08 -8.93
CA ILE A 61 -13.09 -15.00 -8.47
C ILE A 61 -14.47 -15.15 -9.11
N GLN A 62 -14.56 -15.42 -10.42
CA GLN A 62 -15.85 -15.60 -11.10
C GLN A 62 -16.69 -16.71 -10.45
N ALA A 63 -16.07 -17.80 -10.03
CA ALA A 63 -16.79 -18.92 -9.40
C ALA A 63 -17.40 -18.57 -8.03
N VAL A 64 -16.98 -17.48 -7.41
CA VAL A 64 -17.49 -17.01 -6.11
C VAL A 64 -18.76 -16.18 -6.26
N PHE A 65 -18.97 -15.54 -7.42
CA PHE A 65 -20.11 -14.65 -7.66
C PHE A 65 -21.12 -15.28 -8.64
N ASP A 66 -22.41 -15.04 -8.38
CA ASP A 66 -23.55 -15.53 -9.15
C ASP A 66 -23.89 -14.67 -10.37
N PHE A 67 -23.06 -13.69 -10.68
CA PHE A 67 -23.19 -12.77 -11.82
C PHE A 67 -21.86 -12.65 -12.57
N PRO A 68 -21.90 -12.30 -13.89
CA PRO A 68 -20.66 -12.09 -14.65
C PRO A 68 -19.88 -10.90 -14.12
N ILE A 69 -18.62 -11.14 -13.77
CA ILE A 69 -17.70 -10.09 -13.33
C ILE A 69 -16.89 -9.53 -14.48
N VAL A 70 -16.45 -8.28 -14.38
CA VAL A 70 -15.50 -7.65 -15.30
C VAL A 70 -14.15 -7.52 -14.60
N LEU A 71 -13.25 -8.45 -14.91
CA LEU A 71 -11.85 -8.45 -14.48
C LEU A 71 -10.97 -8.67 -15.72
N ASP A 72 -10.90 -7.63 -16.57
CA ASP A 72 -10.28 -7.65 -17.88
C ASP A 72 -8.76 -7.47 -17.87
N ARG A 73 -8.21 -6.99 -16.77
CA ARG A 73 -6.76 -6.74 -16.58
C ARG A 73 -6.37 -6.78 -15.10
N PRO A 74 -5.09 -7.08 -14.77
CA PRO A 74 -4.64 -7.18 -13.38
C PRO A 74 -4.90 -5.92 -12.54
N TYR A 75 -4.78 -4.72 -13.11
CA TYR A 75 -5.03 -3.48 -12.38
C TYR A 75 -6.47 -3.36 -11.84
N LYS A 76 -7.45 -4.01 -12.50
CA LYS A 76 -8.85 -4.02 -12.04
C LYS A 76 -9.06 -4.73 -10.70
N LEU A 77 -8.07 -5.52 -10.25
CA LEU A 77 -8.09 -6.16 -8.92
C LEU A 77 -8.18 -5.16 -7.76
N CYS A 78 -7.82 -3.87 -7.96
CA CYS A 78 -8.03 -2.84 -6.94
C CYS A 78 -9.49 -2.74 -6.49
N GLU A 79 -10.45 -2.88 -7.41
CA GLU A 79 -11.88 -2.83 -7.10
C GLU A 79 -12.35 -4.02 -6.23
N TYR A 80 -11.64 -5.15 -6.28
CA TYR A 80 -11.98 -6.38 -5.54
C TYR A 80 -11.32 -6.47 -4.16
N LYS A 81 -10.44 -5.52 -3.79
CA LYS A 81 -9.67 -5.54 -2.54
C LYS A 81 -10.56 -5.73 -1.31
N GLN A 82 -11.69 -5.03 -1.24
CA GLN A 82 -12.64 -5.11 -0.13
C GLN A 82 -13.37 -6.47 -0.03
N ALA A 83 -13.30 -7.29 -1.09
CA ALA A 83 -13.92 -8.60 -1.17
C ALA A 83 -12.95 -9.78 -0.94
N TYR A 84 -11.64 -9.52 -0.76
CA TYR A 84 -10.67 -10.61 -0.65
C TYR A 84 -10.95 -11.55 0.53
N GLY A 85 -11.48 -11.05 1.65
CA GLY A 85 -11.87 -11.89 2.78
C GLY A 85 -12.94 -12.92 2.42
N TYR A 86 -13.91 -12.52 1.60
CA TYR A 86 -14.95 -13.41 1.09
C TYR A 86 -14.44 -14.33 -0.04
N ILE A 87 -13.70 -13.78 -0.98
CA ILE A 87 -13.17 -14.50 -2.15
C ILE A 87 -12.17 -15.58 -1.70
N LEU A 88 -11.24 -15.22 -0.83
CA LEU A 88 -10.11 -16.05 -0.43
C LEU A 88 -10.28 -16.72 0.94
N ARG A 89 -11.53 -16.82 1.43
CA ARG A 89 -11.86 -17.33 2.76
C ARG A 89 -11.19 -18.66 3.11
N ASP A 90 -11.00 -19.55 2.12
CA ASP A 90 -10.39 -20.86 2.35
C ASP A 90 -8.89 -20.77 2.65
N TYR A 91 -8.20 -19.75 2.15
CA TYR A 91 -6.78 -19.50 2.38
C TYR A 91 -6.50 -18.80 3.71
N ILE A 92 -7.49 -18.06 4.23
CA ILE A 92 -7.29 -17.16 5.38
C ILE A 92 -7.94 -17.65 6.68
N LYS A 93 -8.54 -18.84 6.72
CA LYS A 93 -9.29 -19.39 7.88
C LYS A 93 -8.53 -19.35 9.21
N LYS A 94 -7.20 -19.44 9.18
CA LYS A 94 -6.37 -19.47 10.39
C LYS A 94 -6.00 -18.08 10.95
N TYR A 95 -6.35 -17.01 10.23
CA TYR A 95 -5.98 -15.65 10.61
C TYR A 95 -7.14 -14.93 11.30
N ASP A 96 -6.82 -14.12 12.32
CA ASP A 96 -7.78 -13.24 12.98
C ASP A 96 -8.09 -12.01 12.12
N PHE A 97 -7.07 -11.54 11.33
CA PHE A 97 -7.18 -10.42 10.41
C PHE A 97 -6.63 -10.76 9.04
N TRP A 98 -7.30 -10.30 8.04
CA TRP A 98 -6.76 -10.21 6.69
C TRP A 98 -6.70 -8.75 6.25
N GLY A 99 -5.92 -8.49 5.23
CA GLY A 99 -5.84 -7.16 4.64
C GLY A 99 -5.33 -7.21 3.22
N PHE A 100 -5.22 -6.05 2.63
CA PHE A 100 -4.60 -5.84 1.32
C PHE A 100 -3.62 -4.69 1.38
N GLY A 101 -2.66 -4.68 0.46
CA GLY A 101 -1.65 -3.63 0.39
C GLY A 101 -1.10 -3.44 -1.02
N ASP A 102 -0.27 -2.39 -1.19
CA ASP A 102 0.44 -2.13 -2.43
C ASP A 102 1.93 -2.47 -2.30
N LEU A 103 2.60 -2.79 -3.43
CA LEU A 103 4.01 -3.17 -3.46
C LEU A 103 4.98 -1.97 -3.52
N ASP A 104 4.48 -0.75 -3.48
CA ASP A 104 5.27 0.48 -3.38
C ASP A 104 5.27 1.07 -1.95
N LEU A 105 4.97 0.21 -0.96
CA LEU A 105 5.13 0.49 0.46
C LEU A 105 6.53 0.08 0.96
N VAL A 106 6.98 0.75 2.01
CA VAL A 106 8.07 0.29 2.90
C VAL A 106 7.53 0.30 4.31
N TYR A 107 7.53 -0.87 4.94
CA TYR A 107 7.00 -1.03 6.28
C TYR A 107 8.03 -0.63 7.35
N GLY A 108 7.53 -0.02 8.44
CA GLY A 108 8.19 -0.01 9.74
C GLY A 108 7.75 -1.22 10.57
N ASP A 109 7.79 -1.10 11.88
CA ASP A 109 7.30 -2.12 12.82
C ASP A 109 5.76 -2.09 12.86
N ILE A 110 5.14 -3.01 12.13
CA ILE A 110 3.68 -3.07 12.01
C ILE A 110 3.04 -3.26 13.39
N ARG A 111 3.63 -4.09 14.24
CA ARG A 111 3.06 -4.41 15.55
C ARG A 111 3.20 -3.30 16.59
N ALA A 112 4.15 -2.41 16.42
CA ALA A 112 4.25 -1.21 17.26
C ALA A 112 3.01 -0.31 17.14
N PHE A 113 2.37 -0.31 15.98
CA PHE A 113 1.17 0.48 15.69
C PHE A 113 -0.12 -0.34 15.77
N LEU A 114 -0.11 -1.56 15.23
CA LEU A 114 -1.26 -2.47 15.18
C LEU A 114 -1.08 -3.56 16.24
N ASN A 115 -1.16 -3.14 17.51
CA ASN A 115 -1.02 -4.01 18.66
C ASN A 115 -2.30 -4.79 18.97
N ASP A 116 -2.21 -5.79 19.86
CA ASP A 116 -3.35 -6.64 20.19
C ASP A 116 -4.53 -5.88 20.83
N TYR A 117 -4.30 -4.74 21.50
CA TYR A 117 -5.39 -3.90 22.02
C TYR A 117 -6.25 -3.34 20.88
N ILE A 118 -5.62 -2.68 19.90
CA ILE A 118 -6.32 -2.14 18.72
C ILE A 118 -7.03 -3.26 17.95
N LEU A 119 -6.36 -4.41 17.76
CA LEU A 119 -6.89 -5.55 17.01
C LEU A 119 -8.02 -6.29 17.79
N THR A 120 -8.18 -6.07 19.08
CA THR A 120 -9.30 -6.61 19.85
C THR A 120 -10.52 -5.69 19.77
N GLU A 121 -10.28 -4.38 19.78
CA GLU A 121 -11.34 -3.36 19.84
C GLU A 121 -11.89 -2.96 18.48
N LYS A 122 -11.12 -3.19 17.39
CA LYS A 122 -11.44 -2.66 16.06
C LYS A 122 -11.49 -3.75 14.99
N ARG A 123 -12.36 -3.55 14.01
CA ARG A 123 -12.64 -4.51 12.94
C ARG A 123 -12.17 -4.05 11.57
N PHE A 124 -12.03 -2.73 11.39
CA PHE A 124 -11.57 -2.11 10.14
C PHE A 124 -10.48 -1.08 10.45
N LEU A 125 -9.28 -1.30 9.94
CA LEU A 125 -8.12 -0.51 10.29
C LEU A 125 -7.50 0.14 9.07
N LEU A 126 -7.04 1.40 9.22
CA LEU A 126 -6.42 2.25 8.22
C LEU A 126 -7.39 2.70 7.12
N GLY A 127 -7.99 1.79 6.36
CA GLY A 127 -9.04 2.07 5.38
C GLY A 127 -8.57 2.65 4.04
N TRP A 128 -7.26 2.72 3.80
CA TRP A 128 -6.68 3.25 2.58
C TRP A 128 -6.45 2.16 1.54
N GLY A 129 -6.66 2.47 0.26
CA GLY A 129 -6.46 1.54 -0.84
C GLY A 129 -5.05 0.92 -0.88
N HIS A 130 -4.04 1.63 -0.36
CA HIS A 130 -2.66 1.14 -0.29
C HIS A 130 -2.34 0.27 0.94
N LEU A 131 -3.14 0.33 2.02
CA LEU A 131 -3.11 -0.64 3.13
C LEU A 131 -4.39 -0.54 3.95
N THR A 132 -5.06 -1.67 4.10
CA THR A 132 -6.23 -1.85 4.97
C THR A 132 -6.17 -3.22 5.63
N LEU A 133 -6.58 -3.31 6.91
CA LEU A 133 -6.81 -4.58 7.60
C LEU A 133 -8.28 -4.68 8.01
N ILE A 134 -8.83 -5.88 7.92
CA ILE A 134 -10.23 -6.21 8.21
C ILE A 134 -10.26 -7.45 9.10
N HIS A 135 -11.09 -7.43 10.13
CA HIS A 135 -11.31 -8.58 11.00
C HIS A 135 -11.88 -9.76 10.19
N ASN A 136 -11.36 -10.97 10.44
CA ASN A 136 -11.74 -12.14 9.66
C ASN A 136 -12.92 -12.88 10.28
N ASP A 137 -14.11 -12.35 10.07
CA ASP A 137 -15.37 -13.02 10.38
C ASP A 137 -16.38 -12.81 9.24
N GLU A 138 -17.49 -13.53 9.30
CA GLU A 138 -18.48 -13.53 8.22
C GLU A 138 -19.08 -12.12 7.98
N GLU A 139 -19.38 -11.38 9.05
CA GLU A 139 -19.96 -10.05 8.96
C GLU A 139 -19.01 -9.08 8.27
N ALA A 140 -17.73 -9.03 8.68
CA ALA A 140 -16.74 -8.14 8.10
C ALA A 140 -16.37 -8.57 6.66
N ASN A 141 -16.26 -9.87 6.40
CA ASN A 141 -15.94 -10.42 5.09
C ASN A 141 -17.04 -10.20 4.04
N THR A 142 -18.30 -10.03 4.48
CA THR A 142 -19.44 -9.77 3.60
C THR A 142 -19.91 -8.31 3.61
N TYR A 143 -19.32 -7.46 4.43
CA TYR A 143 -19.74 -6.07 4.59
C TYR A 143 -19.70 -5.26 3.28
N PHE A 144 -18.80 -5.58 2.36
CA PHE A 144 -18.76 -4.95 1.04
C PHE A 144 -20.06 -5.15 0.23
N MET A 145 -20.81 -6.24 0.48
CA MET A 145 -22.09 -6.55 -0.17
C MET A 145 -23.26 -5.77 0.39
N LYS A 146 -23.12 -5.27 1.64
CA LYS A 146 -24.22 -4.56 2.32
C LYS A 146 -24.56 -3.30 1.55
N GLN A 147 -25.84 -3.17 1.18
CA GLN A 147 -26.35 -1.99 0.50
C GLN A 147 -26.61 -0.88 1.52
N GLU A 148 -26.04 0.28 1.29
CA GLU A 148 -26.30 1.49 2.06
C GLU A 148 -26.58 2.66 1.08
N ASN A 149 -27.59 3.48 1.38
CA ASN A 149 -27.96 4.61 0.53
C ASN A 149 -26.81 5.63 0.44
N GLY A 150 -26.51 6.09 -0.75
CA GLY A 150 -25.44 7.05 -1.02
C GLY A 150 -24.07 6.45 -1.25
N TYR A 151 -23.90 5.12 -1.11
CA TYR A 151 -22.64 4.44 -1.36
C TYR A 151 -22.69 3.59 -2.62
N GLN A 152 -21.52 3.35 -3.21
CA GLN A 152 -21.38 2.49 -4.38
C GLN A 152 -21.83 1.05 -4.06
N ASN A 153 -22.53 0.44 -5.03
CA ASN A 153 -22.83 -0.99 -4.97
C ASN A 153 -21.65 -1.79 -5.52
N TYR A 154 -21.27 -2.86 -4.85
CA TYR A 154 -20.19 -3.74 -5.30
C TYR A 154 -20.48 -4.39 -6.67
N ARG A 155 -21.75 -4.71 -6.97
CA ARG A 155 -22.12 -5.27 -8.28
C ARG A 155 -21.82 -4.29 -9.40
N ASP A 156 -22.09 -3.00 -9.21
CA ASP A 156 -21.78 -1.97 -10.22
C ASP A 156 -20.26 -1.84 -10.41
N ALA A 157 -19.48 -1.86 -9.31
CA ALA A 157 -18.03 -1.82 -9.38
C ALA A 157 -17.42 -3.05 -10.07
N PHE A 158 -18.01 -4.24 -9.86
CA PHE A 158 -17.50 -5.51 -10.38
C PHE A 158 -17.97 -5.85 -11.80
N THR A 159 -19.00 -5.17 -12.31
CA THR A 159 -19.55 -5.40 -13.65
C THR A 159 -19.14 -4.34 -14.69
N THR A 160 -18.37 -3.33 -14.30
CA THR A 160 -17.82 -2.32 -15.20
C THR A 160 -16.32 -2.48 -15.41
N SER A 161 -15.81 -2.15 -16.62
CA SER A 161 -14.36 -2.05 -16.87
C SER A 161 -13.72 -0.79 -16.31
N LYS A 162 -14.51 0.20 -15.87
CA LYS A 162 -14.02 1.44 -15.26
C LYS A 162 -13.47 1.18 -13.86
N ILE A 163 -12.52 2.01 -13.44
CA ILE A 163 -12.06 2.07 -12.05
C ILE A 163 -12.98 3.06 -11.32
N THR A 164 -13.63 2.57 -10.28
CA THR A 164 -14.60 3.33 -9.49
C THR A 164 -14.04 3.77 -8.14
N PHE A 165 -12.83 3.27 -7.79
CA PHE A 165 -12.16 3.52 -6.50
C PHE A 165 -12.99 3.00 -5.31
N PHE A 166 -13.57 1.80 -5.48
CA PHE A 166 -14.41 1.16 -4.48
C PHE A 166 -13.69 0.88 -3.15
N ASP A 167 -12.36 0.72 -3.21
CA ASP A 167 -11.47 0.46 -2.07
C ASP A 167 -10.91 1.74 -1.40
N GLU A 168 -11.17 2.93 -1.95
CA GLU A 168 -10.58 4.17 -1.47
C GLU A 168 -11.58 5.12 -0.81
N PHE A 169 -11.07 6.04 0.04
CA PHE A 169 -11.86 7.12 0.62
C PHE A 169 -12.19 8.23 -0.38
N ASN A 170 -13.26 8.96 -0.10
CA ASN A 170 -13.77 10.10 -0.87
C ASN A 170 -14.34 9.75 -2.25
N HIS A 171 -14.75 8.51 -2.42
CA HIS A 171 -15.38 8.01 -3.65
C HIS A 171 -16.72 7.33 -3.37
N TYR A 172 -17.22 7.38 -2.12
CA TYR A 172 -18.42 6.70 -1.67
C TYR A 172 -18.36 5.18 -1.84
N GLY A 173 -17.16 4.62 -1.80
CA GLY A 173 -16.89 3.20 -1.89
C GLY A 173 -17.04 2.48 -0.53
N CYS A 174 -16.52 1.26 -0.45
CA CYS A 174 -16.63 0.44 0.75
C CYS A 174 -15.84 1.01 1.95
N SER A 175 -14.69 1.64 1.73
CA SER A 175 -13.93 2.31 2.80
C SER A 175 -14.70 3.47 3.42
N ASP A 176 -15.38 4.30 2.60
CA ASP A 176 -16.25 5.38 3.11
C ASP A 176 -17.42 4.82 3.90
N LYS A 177 -18.03 3.73 3.41
CA LYS A 177 -19.14 3.06 4.08
C LYS A 177 -18.74 2.53 5.46
N TRP A 178 -17.56 1.93 5.62
CA TRP A 178 -17.01 1.54 6.92
C TRP A 178 -16.86 2.75 7.85
N ARG A 179 -16.19 3.81 7.37
CA ARG A 179 -15.95 5.03 8.16
C ARG A 179 -17.24 5.65 8.68
N ASP A 180 -18.25 5.77 7.81
CA ASP A 180 -19.43 6.58 8.08
C ASP A 180 -20.56 5.79 8.76
N CYS A 181 -20.67 4.49 8.46
CA CYS A 181 -21.77 3.65 8.98
C CYS A 181 -21.33 2.73 10.13
N ARG A 182 -20.02 2.54 10.37
CA ARG A 182 -19.45 1.66 11.40
C ARG A 182 -18.25 2.33 12.09
N THR A 183 -18.35 3.59 12.42
CA THR A 183 -17.27 4.42 12.97
C THR A 183 -16.66 3.81 14.24
N GLU A 184 -17.48 3.22 15.10
CA GLU A 184 -17.01 2.57 16.33
C GLU A 184 -16.15 1.33 16.11
N ASP A 185 -16.32 0.66 14.97
CA ASP A 185 -15.52 -0.50 14.57
C ASP A 185 -14.21 -0.10 13.88
N CYS A 186 -14.04 1.18 13.57
CA CYS A 186 -12.92 1.67 12.76
C CYS A 186 -11.76 2.20 13.61
N TRP A 187 -10.54 1.94 13.15
CA TRP A 187 -9.31 2.63 13.55
C TRP A 187 -8.68 3.29 12.31
N LEU A 188 -8.90 4.59 12.16
CA LEU A 188 -8.53 5.36 10.97
C LEU A 188 -7.39 6.34 11.22
N GLU A 189 -6.60 6.09 12.26
CA GLU A 189 -5.36 6.83 12.51
C GLU A 189 -4.43 6.70 11.29
N GLN A 190 -3.63 7.74 11.08
CA GLN A 190 -2.70 7.81 9.96
C GLN A 190 -1.23 7.84 10.46
N PRO A 191 -0.74 6.76 11.10
CA PRO A 191 0.65 6.70 11.57
C PRO A 191 1.63 6.42 10.43
N PHE A 192 1.29 6.75 9.22
CA PHE A 192 2.06 6.49 8.00
C PHE A 192 2.31 7.77 7.20
N ASP A 193 3.17 7.67 6.20
CA ASP A 193 3.47 8.77 5.30
C ASP A 193 3.11 8.42 3.86
N ASN A 194 2.15 9.16 3.31
CA ASN A 194 1.82 9.13 1.90
C ASN A 194 2.67 10.19 1.18
N VAL A 195 3.59 9.74 0.31
CA VAL A 195 4.59 10.60 -0.33
C VAL A 195 4.06 11.17 -1.64
N SER A 196 4.32 12.44 -1.89
CA SER A 196 3.92 13.14 -3.12
C SER A 196 4.40 12.42 -4.39
N LYS A 197 3.53 12.36 -5.42
CA LYS A 197 3.87 11.79 -6.73
C LYS A 197 5.03 12.57 -7.39
N PRO A 198 5.92 11.92 -8.17
CA PRO A 198 7.05 12.58 -8.84
C PRO A 198 6.65 13.75 -9.74
N LYS A 199 5.47 13.66 -10.38
CA LYS A 199 4.92 14.73 -11.22
C LYS A 199 4.51 15.97 -10.44
N GLN A 200 4.18 15.82 -9.15
CA GLN A 200 3.87 16.94 -8.28
C GLN A 200 5.14 17.52 -7.68
N SER A 201 6.10 16.65 -7.32
CA SER A 201 7.30 17.05 -6.61
C SER A 201 8.37 15.97 -6.68
N TYR A 202 9.52 16.25 -7.31
CA TYR A 202 10.65 15.30 -7.32
C TYR A 202 11.50 15.36 -6.06
N HIS A 203 10.97 15.79 -4.99
CA HIS A 203 11.45 15.59 -3.62
C HIS A 203 10.32 14.90 -2.85
N PHE A 204 10.61 14.36 -1.68
CA PHE A 204 9.55 13.81 -0.87
C PHE A 204 8.86 14.92 -0.08
N ASN A 205 7.54 14.97 -0.19
CA ASN A 205 6.67 15.67 0.74
C ASN A 205 5.72 14.63 1.34
N SER A 206 5.49 14.70 2.64
CA SER A 206 4.43 13.93 3.27
C SER A 206 3.09 14.60 3.00
N LEU A 207 2.21 13.94 2.28
CA LEU A 207 0.84 14.40 2.05
C LEU A 207 0.00 14.24 3.32
N THR A 208 0.32 13.24 4.15
CA THR A 208 -0.38 12.94 5.40
C THR A 208 -0.10 14.00 6.48
N ARG A 209 1.16 14.43 6.60
CA ARG A 209 1.60 15.35 7.68
C ARG A 209 1.85 16.79 7.21
N GLY A 210 1.78 17.04 5.90
CA GLY A 210 2.08 18.35 5.30
C GLY A 210 3.56 18.75 5.32
N TRP A 211 4.48 17.87 5.75
CA TRP A 211 5.90 18.16 5.85
C TRP A 211 6.58 18.08 4.48
N LYS A 212 7.49 19.02 4.22
CA LYS A 212 8.15 19.16 2.92
C LYS A 212 9.63 18.79 3.02
N GLN A 213 10.18 18.26 1.92
CA GLN A 213 11.59 17.90 1.80
C GLN A 213 12.05 16.90 2.87
N ILE A 214 11.24 15.87 3.09
CA ILE A 214 11.52 14.76 4.00
C ILE A 214 12.40 13.70 3.36
N LEU A 215 12.98 12.84 4.17
CA LEU A 215 13.62 11.57 3.82
C LEU A 215 13.13 10.47 4.74
N PHE A 216 13.48 9.21 4.44
CA PHE A 216 13.15 8.10 5.32
C PHE A 216 14.42 7.33 5.69
N GLU A 217 14.55 7.02 6.97
CA GLU A 217 15.55 6.14 7.54
C GLU A 217 14.88 4.84 7.93
N HIS A 218 15.42 3.72 7.45
CA HIS A 218 15.00 2.40 7.91
C HIS A 218 16.13 1.78 8.71
N ILE A 219 15.85 1.36 9.92
CA ILE A 219 16.83 0.71 10.82
C ILE A 219 16.20 -0.44 11.58
N GLY A 220 16.74 -1.65 11.40
CA GLY A 220 16.13 -2.87 11.93
C GLY A 220 14.73 -3.06 11.35
N SER A 221 13.70 -3.13 12.20
CA SER A 221 12.28 -3.15 11.81
C SER A 221 11.63 -1.76 11.74
N LYS A 222 12.33 -0.69 12.10
CA LYS A 222 11.73 0.64 12.28
C LYS A 222 11.94 1.53 11.06
N LEU A 223 10.90 2.28 10.71
CA LEU A 223 10.91 3.30 9.68
C LEU A 223 10.71 4.67 10.32
N TYR A 224 11.63 5.59 10.06
CA TYR A 224 11.55 6.97 10.53
C TYR A 224 11.47 7.94 9.38
N MET A 225 10.49 8.83 9.40
CA MET A 225 10.51 10.03 8.60
C MET A 225 11.46 11.04 9.21
N LEU A 226 12.39 11.55 8.40
CA LEU A 226 13.36 12.57 8.77
C LEU A 226 12.90 13.92 8.24
N HIS A 227 12.78 14.88 9.11
CA HIS A 227 12.38 16.24 8.78
C HIS A 227 13.30 17.26 9.46
N PHE A 228 13.40 18.41 8.82
CA PHE A 228 14.19 19.52 9.35
C PHE A 228 13.26 20.64 9.79
N LYS A 229 13.23 20.93 11.09
CA LYS A 229 12.43 22.01 11.66
C LYS A 229 13.30 22.85 12.60
N ASP A 230 13.22 24.16 12.47
CA ASP A 230 13.90 25.15 13.32
C ASP A 230 15.41 24.84 13.57
N GLY A 231 16.07 24.38 12.51
CA GLY A 231 17.51 24.06 12.55
C GLY A 231 17.84 22.69 13.15
N LYS A 232 16.86 21.90 13.60
CA LYS A 232 17.06 20.58 14.23
C LYS A 232 16.51 19.46 13.35
N LEU A 233 17.17 18.30 13.40
CA LEU A 233 16.67 17.07 12.79
C LEU A 233 15.60 16.47 13.69
N GLU A 234 14.37 16.39 13.20
CA GLU A 234 13.29 15.65 13.83
C GLU A 234 13.15 14.27 13.16
N LYS A 235 12.95 13.24 13.98
CA LYS A 235 12.63 11.89 13.56
C LYS A 235 11.24 11.54 14.04
N LYS A 236 10.39 11.02 13.15
CA LYS A 236 9.09 10.51 13.53
C LYS A 236 8.92 9.09 13.01
N GLU A 237 8.62 8.15 13.88
CA GLU A 237 8.37 6.75 13.52
C GLU A 237 7.09 6.65 12.68
N SER A 238 7.11 5.81 11.66
CA SER A 238 6.02 5.58 10.73
C SER A 238 5.73 4.09 10.60
N LEU A 239 4.44 3.73 10.56
CA LEU A 239 3.98 2.38 10.26
C LEU A 239 4.47 1.93 8.88
N TYR A 240 4.37 2.81 7.89
CA TYR A 240 4.92 2.62 6.55
C TYR A 240 5.06 3.96 5.83
N ALA A 241 5.80 3.95 4.72
CA ALA A 241 5.81 5.01 3.72
C ALA A 241 5.31 4.47 2.38
N HIS A 242 4.37 5.19 1.75
CA HIS A 242 3.82 4.88 0.44
C HIS A 242 4.42 5.78 -0.64
N PHE A 243 5.18 5.19 -1.57
CA PHE A 243 6.01 5.91 -2.54
C PHE A 243 5.35 6.13 -3.90
N GLN A 244 4.08 6.19 -3.98
CA GLN A 244 3.22 6.49 -5.14
C GLN A 244 3.93 6.66 -6.49
N HIS A 245 3.81 5.67 -7.41
CA HIS A 245 4.27 5.77 -8.81
C HIS A 245 5.74 6.18 -9.01
N ARG A 246 6.64 5.94 -8.04
CA ARG A 246 8.07 6.21 -8.20
C ARG A 246 8.76 5.05 -8.88
N SER A 247 8.88 5.13 -10.21
CA SER A 247 9.39 4.04 -11.06
C SER A 247 10.92 3.96 -11.19
N PHE A 248 11.72 4.84 -10.55
CA PHE A 248 13.17 4.85 -10.75
C PHE A 248 13.98 5.18 -9.50
N MET A 249 13.62 4.58 -8.39
CA MET A 249 14.49 4.53 -7.22
C MET A 249 15.63 3.54 -7.51
N LYS A 250 16.85 4.08 -7.66
CA LYS A 250 18.04 3.22 -7.80
C LYS A 250 18.37 2.60 -6.46
N ASP A 251 18.37 1.28 -6.41
CA ASP A 251 18.85 0.56 -5.25
C ASP A 251 20.39 0.48 -5.27
N ARG A 252 21.02 1.06 -4.23
CA ARG A 252 22.47 1.09 -4.02
C ARG A 252 22.83 0.62 -2.61
N VAL A 253 21.91 -0.03 -1.93
CA VAL A 253 22.08 -0.52 -0.57
C VAL A 253 22.94 -1.78 -0.59
N LYS A 254 23.93 -1.84 0.29
CA LYS A 254 24.73 -3.04 0.58
C LYS A 254 24.22 -3.76 1.82
N ASP A 255 23.79 -2.99 2.83
CA ASP A 255 23.24 -3.52 4.09
C ASP A 255 21.83 -2.99 4.35
N TYR A 256 20.83 -3.86 4.15
CA TYR A 256 19.43 -3.52 4.41
C TYR A 256 19.06 -3.40 5.90
N ASN A 257 20.00 -3.59 6.83
CA ASN A 257 19.72 -3.35 8.26
C ASN A 257 19.62 -1.86 8.60
N HIS A 258 20.35 -1.00 7.85
CA HIS A 258 20.31 0.43 8.08
C HIS A 258 20.50 1.21 6.76
N PHE A 259 19.44 1.77 6.22
CA PHE A 259 19.48 2.48 4.94
C PHE A 259 18.67 3.76 4.93
N LEU A 260 19.01 4.64 3.99
CA LEU A 260 18.34 5.92 3.73
C LEU A 260 17.59 5.86 2.41
N ILE A 261 16.30 6.23 2.44
CA ILE A 261 15.46 6.36 1.26
C ILE A 261 15.40 7.81 0.84
N THR A 262 15.87 8.09 -0.36
CA THR A 262 15.91 9.43 -0.98
C THR A 262 15.03 9.47 -2.23
N PRO A 263 14.66 10.64 -2.77
CA PRO A 263 13.80 10.75 -3.94
C PRO A 263 14.27 10.01 -5.20
N GLY A 264 15.55 9.68 -5.32
CA GLY A 264 16.10 9.04 -6.51
C GLY A 264 16.87 7.76 -6.26
N SER A 265 17.07 7.36 -5.01
CA SER A 265 17.84 6.18 -4.65
C SER A 265 17.62 5.74 -3.21
N ILE A 266 17.88 4.46 -2.98
CA ILE A 266 18.05 3.90 -1.65
C ILE A 266 19.55 3.68 -1.48
N ILE A 267 20.11 4.09 -0.37
CA ILE A 267 21.56 4.04 -0.07
C ILE A 267 21.79 3.56 1.35
N ASP A 268 22.97 3.00 1.64
CA ASP A 268 23.38 2.75 3.01
C ASP A 268 23.29 4.03 3.83
N PHE A 269 22.88 3.92 5.09
CA PHE A 269 22.78 5.10 5.95
C PHE A 269 24.19 5.67 6.19
N PRO A 270 24.43 6.98 5.95
CA PRO A 270 25.76 7.55 6.07
C PRO A 270 26.23 7.60 7.53
N ASN A 271 27.47 7.16 7.79
CA ASN A 271 28.07 7.15 9.15
C ASN A 271 28.00 8.52 9.88
N HIS A 272 28.03 9.63 9.13
CA HIS A 272 27.84 10.97 9.65
C HIS A 272 26.69 11.65 8.90
N PHE A 273 25.46 11.45 9.40
CA PHE A 273 24.29 12.09 8.82
C PHE A 273 24.12 13.51 9.36
N THR A 274 24.46 14.49 8.53
CA THR A 274 24.43 15.91 8.89
C THR A 274 23.25 16.63 8.26
N MET A 275 22.91 17.82 8.77
CA MET A 275 21.97 18.76 8.18
C MET A 275 22.23 19.02 6.70
N LEU A 276 23.50 19.21 6.33
CA LEU A 276 23.90 19.47 4.94
C LEU A 276 23.57 18.28 4.04
N ARG A 277 23.81 17.05 4.51
CA ARG A 277 23.44 15.82 3.77
C ARG A 277 21.92 15.68 3.62
N LEU A 278 21.15 15.92 4.70
CA LEU A 278 19.70 15.90 4.59
C LEU A 278 19.20 16.92 3.55
N ARG A 279 19.66 18.17 3.62
CA ARG A 279 19.33 19.21 2.64
C ARG A 279 19.75 18.84 1.23
N PHE A 280 20.92 18.23 1.07
CA PHE A 280 21.41 17.78 -0.24
C PHE A 280 20.49 16.69 -0.85
N TYR A 281 20.17 15.66 -0.07
CA TYR A 281 19.32 14.57 -0.55
C TYR A 281 17.85 14.96 -0.71
N SER A 282 17.32 15.82 0.14
CA SER A 282 15.92 16.27 0.10
C SER A 282 15.66 17.48 -0.78
N ARG A 283 16.72 18.04 -1.44
CA ARG A 283 16.59 19.26 -2.26
C ARG A 283 15.57 19.13 -3.38
N LYS A 284 14.91 20.24 -3.68
CA LYS A 284 13.99 20.34 -4.79
C LYS A 284 14.70 20.13 -6.12
N ARG A 285 14.04 19.44 -7.03
CA ARG A 285 14.52 19.19 -8.40
C ARG A 285 13.43 19.59 -9.40
N ASP A 286 13.22 20.89 -9.55
CA ASP A 286 12.10 21.45 -10.33
C ASP A 286 12.16 21.07 -11.81
N LEU A 287 13.35 20.96 -12.41
CA LEU A 287 13.49 20.49 -13.79
C LEU A 287 13.00 19.05 -13.98
N ILE A 288 13.28 18.18 -13.03
CA ILE A 288 12.80 16.79 -13.06
C ILE A 288 11.28 16.77 -12.86
N THR A 289 10.75 17.57 -11.94
CA THR A 289 9.30 17.71 -11.75
C THR A 289 8.61 18.17 -13.04
N LYS A 290 9.16 19.20 -13.71
CA LYS A 290 8.66 19.68 -15.01
C LYS A 290 8.70 18.60 -16.10
N TYR A 291 9.78 17.80 -16.15
CA TYR A 291 9.88 16.67 -17.07
C TYR A 291 8.73 15.67 -16.88
N PHE A 292 8.40 15.29 -15.63
CA PHE A 292 7.30 14.38 -15.36
C PHE A 292 5.94 14.96 -15.70
N GLN A 293 5.71 16.24 -15.38
CA GLN A 293 4.49 16.95 -15.77
C GLN A 293 4.31 16.97 -17.29
N TRP A 294 5.40 17.22 -18.02
CA TRP A 294 5.38 17.21 -19.50
C TRP A 294 5.12 15.79 -20.05
N LYS A 295 5.81 14.76 -19.52
CA LYS A 295 5.59 13.37 -19.91
C LYS A 295 4.14 12.93 -19.68
N ASP A 296 3.56 13.24 -18.54
CA ASP A 296 2.16 12.95 -18.23
C ASP A 296 1.21 13.63 -19.23
N ARG A 297 1.46 14.89 -19.58
CA ARG A 297 0.64 15.61 -20.59
C ARG A 297 0.68 14.92 -21.96
N ILE A 298 1.84 14.45 -22.39
CA ILE A 298 1.98 13.72 -23.66
C ILE A 298 1.21 12.41 -23.61
N LEU A 299 1.37 11.61 -22.55
CA LEU A 299 0.68 10.35 -22.38
C LEU A 299 -0.84 10.54 -22.34
N TRP A 300 -1.31 11.59 -21.69
CA TRP A 300 -2.74 11.94 -21.67
C TRP A 300 -3.27 12.31 -23.06
N LYS A 301 -2.56 13.16 -23.80
CA LYS A 301 -2.91 13.53 -25.20
C LYS A 301 -2.90 12.32 -26.16
N ALA A 302 -2.04 11.35 -25.92
CA ALA A 302 -1.94 10.12 -26.71
C ALA A 302 -2.98 9.06 -26.33
N GLY A 303 -3.96 9.35 -25.46
CA GLY A 303 -4.96 8.40 -24.98
C GLY A 303 -4.41 7.28 -24.09
N LYS A 304 -3.12 7.34 -23.72
CA LYS A 304 -2.43 6.34 -22.87
C LYS A 304 -2.38 6.74 -21.39
N GLY A 305 -3.07 7.81 -21.01
CA GLY A 305 -2.96 8.41 -19.67
C GLY A 305 -3.74 7.71 -18.56
N HIS A 306 -4.57 6.72 -18.85
CA HIS A 306 -5.42 6.01 -17.87
C HIS A 306 -5.40 4.49 -18.01
N ASN A 307 -4.44 3.92 -18.75
CA ASN A 307 -4.23 2.47 -18.80
C ASN A 307 -3.08 2.06 -17.88
N ARG A 308 -3.25 2.24 -16.60
CA ARG A 308 -2.46 1.58 -15.56
C ARG A 308 -3.39 0.93 -14.57
#